data_b87bab166f1a3ddf5f8f51b094f0c4fe
#
_entry.id   b87bab166f1a3ddf5f8f51b094f0c4fe
#
_cell.length_a   1.000
_cell.length_b   1.000
_cell.length_c   1.000
_cell.angle_alpha   90.00
_cell.angle_beta   90.00
_cell.angle_gamma   90.00
#
_symmetry.space_group_name_H-M   'P 1'
#
loop_
_entity.id
_entity.type
_entity.pdbx_description
1 polymer ?
#
loop_
_entity_poly.entity_id
_entity_poly.type
_entity_poly.pdbx_seq_one_letter_code
_entity_poly.pdbx_strand_id
1 'polypeptide(L)'
;MDLEAAPDPRVDHTPRATNLSAVVAVTAHMHDCGNRDEILALLVEALPELGPFTVESESVLTDESDDVWRQRVLLDDSWSRPVSLTLRADYPPTPVQATLLELLIQHTGSALRAASLRSRAATHERQLREATDEITALGARALRLEEQAKIHDTFGRLAATGADETAIAETLHLMTGLAVGVEDAFGNLRVWAGPDKAPRYRKIGGGNRVDVLRRAAMEGHPLRHDNRIVQIVRPGQTLLGVLYLSDPEHRATDLDTVALEHAATMLAVDMSHRRSLAETEARLSRDLGADLLAGTDDDSAYSRADALGYDLHTPQRVLAVHWGPDTPVESVTEALRRHLTSSDSSALFVHGNEHRTGILAAVMDAKTDVNFIFTALEKSLGPAVGVIGVGSECTSPSGLPDSYTHAIRALEIRKQSLSPRGVALFDELGVYRILDSHSSTGDVEAFVQEWLGPLLDYDREHRSTMTATLAQYLECGGKYDETAQALRIHRSTLRYRMSRIHELTGRDLRSVDTRLNLHLASRALQVLAGGAPG
;
A
#
# COMPACT_ATOMS: atom_id res chain seq x y z
N MET A 1 56.05 -111.72 50.72
CA MET A 1 55.39 -111.68 49.48
C MET A 1 54.24 -110.72 49.67
N ASP A 2 54.47 -109.58 49.26
CA ASP A 2 53.77 -108.39 49.61
C ASP A 2 52.55 -108.18 48.70
N LEU A 3 51.45 -107.94 49.30
CA LEU A 3 50.29 -107.48 48.62
C LEU A 3 50.15 -105.97 48.90
N GLU A 4 50.52 -105.24 47.88
CA GLU A 4 50.36 -103.81 47.82
C GLU A 4 48.86 -103.45 47.75
N ALA A 5 48.41 -102.67 48.71
CA ALA A 5 47.05 -102.17 48.77
C ALA A 5 46.92 -100.95 47.81
N ALA A 6 45.94 -101.03 46.95
CA ALA A 6 45.58 -99.91 46.07
C ALA A 6 45.05 -98.73 46.90
N PRO A 7 45.32 -97.48 46.54
CA PRO A 7 44.85 -96.33 47.26
C PRO A 7 43.36 -96.09 46.99
N ASP A 8 42.63 -95.78 48.08
CA ASP A 8 41.24 -95.40 48.12
C ASP A 8 41.07 -93.99 47.43
N PRO A 9 40.21 -93.82 46.42
CA PRO A 9 40.06 -92.59 45.69
C PRO A 9 39.05 -91.68 46.37
N ARG A 10 39.07 -91.52 47.68
CA ARG A 10 38.30 -90.48 48.36
C ARG A 10 39.16 -89.24 48.44
N VAL A 11 39.12 -88.46 47.33
CA VAL A 11 39.65 -87.09 47.30
C VAL A 11 38.88 -86.25 48.31
N ASP A 12 39.60 -85.80 49.30
CA ASP A 12 39.10 -84.89 50.34
C ASP A 12 38.66 -83.54 49.73
N HIS A 13 37.38 -83.43 49.50
CA HIS A 13 36.73 -82.15 49.05
C HIS A 13 36.37 -81.27 50.24
N THR A 14 37.30 -80.99 51.11
CA THR A 14 37.15 -79.94 52.11
C THR A 14 37.14 -78.59 51.34
N PRO A 15 36.04 -77.77 51.46
CA PRO A 15 36.01 -76.49 50.80
C PRO A 15 37.11 -75.61 51.39
N ARG A 16 38.04 -75.21 50.57
CA ARG A 16 39.11 -74.30 50.96
C ARG A 16 38.49 -72.94 51.33
N ALA A 17 39.02 -72.23 52.31
CA ALA A 17 38.65 -70.91 52.72
C ALA A 17 38.63 -69.87 51.55
N THR A 18 39.31 -70.22 50.47
CA THR A 18 39.31 -69.52 49.19
C THR A 18 37.90 -69.44 48.52
N ASN A 19 37.02 -70.41 48.73
CA ASN A 19 35.71 -70.41 48.06
C ASN A 19 34.74 -69.41 48.61
N LEU A 20 34.73 -69.10 49.89
CA LEU A 20 33.90 -68.07 50.48
C LEU A 20 34.36 -66.65 50.07
N SER A 21 35.69 -66.43 50.05
CA SER A 21 36.27 -65.16 49.61
C SER A 21 35.96 -64.86 48.12
N ALA A 22 35.99 -65.90 47.27
CA ALA A 22 35.64 -65.78 45.84
C ALA A 22 34.16 -65.42 45.65
N VAL A 23 33.24 -66.08 46.41
CA VAL A 23 31.79 -65.75 46.35
C VAL A 23 31.52 -64.33 46.76
N VAL A 24 32.16 -63.86 47.84
CA VAL A 24 32.01 -62.49 48.32
C VAL A 24 32.51 -61.48 47.29
N ALA A 25 33.63 -61.71 46.68
CA ALA A 25 34.19 -60.83 45.63
C ALA A 25 33.32 -60.78 44.40
N VAL A 26 32.81 -61.89 43.89
CA VAL A 26 31.92 -61.94 42.73
C VAL A 26 30.57 -61.30 43.05
N THR A 27 29.96 -61.53 44.22
CA THR A 27 28.71 -60.97 44.62
C THR A 27 28.82 -59.44 44.78
N ALA A 28 29.91 -58.91 45.28
CA ALA A 28 30.19 -57.50 45.34
C ALA A 28 30.23 -56.88 43.91
N HIS A 29 30.97 -57.55 43.00
CA HIS A 29 31.08 -57.12 41.63
C HIS A 29 29.73 -57.15 40.86
N MET A 30 28.89 -58.17 41.13
CA MET A 30 27.54 -58.25 40.59
C MET A 30 26.66 -57.03 40.99
N HIS A 31 26.81 -56.53 42.23
CA HIS A 31 26.09 -55.36 42.71
C HIS A 31 26.56 -54.07 42.05
N ASP A 32 27.78 -53.98 41.57
CA ASP A 32 28.30 -52.82 40.82
C ASP A 32 27.88 -52.85 39.35
N CYS A 33 27.54 -54.00 38.79
CA CYS A 33 27.08 -54.12 37.41
C CYS A 33 25.75 -53.44 37.19
N GLY A 34 25.64 -52.72 36.07
CA GLY A 34 24.41 -52.02 35.62
C GLY A 34 23.55 -52.85 34.65
N ASN A 35 24.11 -53.95 34.14
CA ASN A 35 23.52 -54.73 33.07
C ASN A 35 23.19 -56.16 33.54
N ARG A 36 22.00 -56.64 33.15
CA ARG A 36 21.49 -57.98 33.43
C ARG A 36 22.45 -59.08 32.93
N ASP A 37 22.89 -58.95 31.68
CA ASP A 37 23.69 -59.95 31.02
C ASP A 37 25.11 -60.12 31.65
N GLU A 38 25.66 -58.99 32.13
CA GLU A 38 26.93 -59.00 32.89
C GLU A 38 26.80 -59.72 34.26
N ILE A 39 25.68 -59.48 34.96
CA ILE A 39 25.41 -60.15 36.25
C ILE A 39 25.25 -61.66 36.04
N LEU A 40 24.51 -62.06 34.99
CA LEU A 40 24.35 -63.50 34.68
C LEU A 40 25.64 -64.14 34.19
N ALA A 41 26.48 -63.46 33.45
CA ALA A 41 27.78 -63.90 33.04
C ALA A 41 28.70 -64.15 34.25
N LEU A 42 28.72 -63.22 35.23
CA LEU A 42 29.45 -63.38 36.49
C LEU A 42 28.95 -64.59 37.31
N LEU A 43 27.64 -64.87 37.33
CA LEU A 43 27.05 -66.02 37.96
C LEU A 43 27.60 -67.32 37.31
N VAL A 44 27.58 -67.41 35.96
CA VAL A 44 28.02 -68.56 35.22
C VAL A 44 29.54 -68.81 35.41
N GLU A 45 30.32 -67.72 35.46
CA GLU A 45 31.77 -67.76 35.70
C GLU A 45 32.16 -68.26 37.12
N ALA A 46 31.32 -67.89 38.12
CA ALA A 46 31.58 -68.26 39.52
C ALA A 46 31.13 -69.67 39.87
N LEU A 47 30.23 -70.32 39.17
CA LEU A 47 29.71 -71.63 39.45
C LEU A 47 30.81 -72.75 39.50
N PRO A 48 31.76 -72.84 38.55
CA PRO A 48 32.81 -73.85 38.57
C PRO A 48 33.76 -73.75 39.78
N GLU A 49 33.88 -72.54 40.38
CA GLU A 49 34.73 -72.35 41.57
C GLU A 49 34.09 -72.93 42.85
N LEU A 50 32.76 -73.08 42.85
CA LEU A 50 32.03 -73.67 44.00
C LEU A 50 31.95 -75.16 43.95
N GLY A 51 32.14 -75.78 42.79
CA GLY A 51 32.01 -77.19 42.55
C GLY A 51 31.78 -77.48 41.06
N PRO A 52 31.54 -78.73 40.68
CA PRO A 52 31.30 -79.09 39.29
C PRO A 52 29.94 -78.68 38.78
N PHE A 53 29.55 -77.39 39.05
CA PHE A 53 28.27 -76.83 38.64
C PHE A 53 28.41 -76.19 37.27
N THR A 54 27.44 -76.51 36.41
CA THR A 54 27.27 -75.88 35.08
C THR A 54 25.85 -75.47 34.89
N VAL A 55 25.63 -74.48 34.03
CA VAL A 55 24.29 -74.04 33.61
C VAL A 55 23.89 -74.85 32.38
N GLU A 56 22.79 -75.60 32.48
CA GLU A 56 22.22 -76.29 31.36
C GLU A 56 21.34 -75.36 30.53
N SER A 57 21.63 -75.24 29.22
CA SER A 57 20.80 -74.46 28.31
C SER A 57 19.45 -75.16 28.08
N GLU A 58 18.37 -74.42 28.06
CA GLU A 58 16.99 -74.89 27.88
C GLU A 58 16.74 -75.74 26.60
N SER A 59 17.72 -75.87 25.74
CA SER A 59 17.60 -76.54 24.44
C SER A 59 17.98 -78.03 24.43
N VAL A 60 18.44 -78.61 25.55
CA VAL A 60 18.87 -80.07 25.61
C VAL A 60 18.07 -80.81 26.71
N LEU A 61 16.79 -81.05 26.41
CA LEU A 61 15.98 -82.03 27.15
C LEU A 61 16.01 -83.38 26.42
N THR A 62 17.14 -84.08 26.39
CA THR A 62 17.24 -85.47 25.97
C THR A 62 18.51 -86.11 26.56
N ASP A 63 18.43 -86.46 27.81
CA ASP A 63 18.99 -87.72 28.36
C ASP A 63 18.64 -87.85 29.87
N GLU A 64 17.62 -88.67 30.19
CA GLU A 64 17.35 -89.08 31.57
C GLU A 64 18.37 -90.12 32.00
N SER A 65 19.63 -89.74 32.31
CA SER A 65 20.53 -90.50 33.10
C SER A 65 20.30 -90.20 34.57
N ASP A 66 19.83 -91.21 35.33
CA ASP A 66 19.40 -91.09 36.75
C ASP A 66 20.52 -90.70 37.74
N ASP A 67 21.72 -90.51 37.29
CA ASP A 67 22.93 -90.24 38.14
C ASP A 67 23.38 -88.75 38.17
N VAL A 68 22.65 -87.82 37.59
CA VAL A 68 23.05 -86.42 37.51
C VAL A 68 22.11 -85.49 38.37
N TRP A 69 22.74 -84.79 39.30
CA TRP A 69 21.99 -83.81 40.11
C TRP A 69 21.56 -82.58 39.24
N ARG A 70 20.27 -82.17 39.33
CA ARG A 70 19.73 -81.01 38.68
C ARG A 70 18.91 -80.22 39.66
N GLN A 71 19.08 -78.83 39.64
CA GLN A 71 18.25 -77.92 40.41
C GLN A 71 17.83 -76.75 39.53
N ARG A 72 16.55 -76.54 39.46
CA ARG A 72 15.95 -75.35 38.78
C ARG A 72 15.97 -74.16 39.76
N VAL A 73 16.57 -73.05 39.34
CA VAL A 73 16.68 -71.84 40.10
C VAL A 73 15.92 -70.79 39.37
N LEU A 74 14.99 -70.14 40.07
CA LEU A 74 14.24 -68.96 39.59
C LEU A 74 14.93 -67.75 40.20
N LEU A 75 15.52 -66.90 39.35
CA LEU A 75 16.03 -65.63 39.74
C LEU A 75 14.89 -64.61 39.53
N ASP A 76 14.33 -64.09 40.58
CA ASP A 76 13.35 -62.98 40.54
C ASP A 76 14.10 -61.69 40.20
N ASP A 77 14.05 -61.32 38.95
CA ASP A 77 14.68 -60.12 38.46
C ASP A 77 13.63 -59.12 38.18
N SER A 78 12.88 -58.51 38.67
CA SER A 78 11.90 -57.45 38.35
C SER A 78 11.95 -56.92 36.89
N TRP A 79 12.67 -57.62 36.00
CA TRP A 79 12.68 -57.43 34.55
C TRP A 79 11.45 -58.14 33.95
N SER A 80 11.11 -57.89 32.75
CA SER A 80 9.84 -58.29 32.09
C SER A 80 9.62 -59.82 32.07
N ARG A 81 10.66 -60.63 32.34
CA ARG A 81 10.61 -62.11 32.42
C ARG A 81 11.55 -62.62 33.48
N PRO A 82 11.09 -63.47 34.42
CA PRO A 82 11.98 -64.12 35.39
C PRO A 82 13.00 -64.99 34.68
N VAL A 83 14.25 -64.97 35.16
CA VAL A 83 15.29 -65.85 34.66
C VAL A 83 15.20 -67.19 35.35
N SER A 84 14.96 -68.27 34.57
CA SER A 84 15.02 -69.65 35.03
C SER A 84 16.33 -70.25 34.54
N LEU A 85 17.14 -70.72 35.47
CA LEU A 85 18.36 -71.40 35.15
C LEU A 85 18.30 -72.85 35.72
N THR A 86 18.75 -73.84 34.96
CA THR A 86 18.90 -75.20 35.45
C THR A 86 20.36 -75.40 35.71
N LEU A 87 20.70 -75.64 36.97
CA LEU A 87 22.09 -76.03 37.40
C LEU A 87 22.19 -77.55 37.32
N ARG A 88 23.29 -78.01 36.82
CA ARG A 88 23.68 -79.44 36.69
C ARG A 88 25.00 -79.69 37.36
N ALA A 89 25.11 -80.89 38.03
CA ALA A 89 26.35 -81.40 38.58
C ALA A 89 26.32 -82.92 38.49
N ASP A 90 27.53 -83.58 38.38
CA ASP A 90 27.70 -85.02 38.29
C ASP A 90 27.36 -85.76 39.59
N TYR A 91 27.27 -85.06 40.71
CA TYR A 91 26.89 -85.59 42.04
C TYR A 91 26.18 -84.47 42.87
N PRO A 92 25.38 -84.82 43.89
CA PRO A 92 24.68 -83.86 44.74
C PRO A 92 25.69 -83.02 45.55
N PRO A 93 25.41 -81.66 45.71
CA PRO A 93 26.29 -80.78 46.41
C PRO A 93 26.43 -81.15 47.88
N THR A 94 27.65 -81.01 48.44
CA THR A 94 27.87 -81.08 49.87
C THR A 94 27.08 -79.97 50.61
N PRO A 95 26.76 -80.10 51.93
CA PRO A 95 26.01 -79.04 52.65
C PRO A 95 26.66 -77.67 52.58
N VAL A 96 28.00 -77.61 52.51
CA VAL A 96 28.72 -76.34 52.40
C VAL A 96 28.55 -75.73 50.99
N GLN A 97 28.72 -76.60 49.97
CA GLN A 97 28.50 -76.18 48.59
C GLN A 97 27.06 -75.72 48.35
N ALA A 98 26.07 -76.40 48.89
CA ALA A 98 24.66 -76.04 48.79
C ALA A 98 24.43 -74.63 49.43
N THR A 99 24.99 -74.37 50.63
CA THR A 99 24.89 -73.09 51.28
C THR A 99 25.53 -71.93 50.49
N LEU A 100 26.73 -72.16 49.92
CA LEU A 100 27.44 -71.19 49.11
C LEU A 100 26.68 -70.90 47.77
N LEU A 101 26.14 -71.97 47.18
CA LEU A 101 25.30 -71.81 45.98
C LEU A 101 24.03 -71.03 46.26
N GLU A 102 23.33 -71.27 47.38
CA GLU A 102 22.16 -70.55 47.76
C GLU A 102 22.46 -69.09 48.04
N LEU A 103 23.58 -68.76 48.70
CA LEU A 103 24.05 -67.40 48.90
C LEU A 103 24.35 -66.71 47.57
N LEU A 104 25.03 -67.35 46.65
CA LEU A 104 25.35 -66.82 45.31
C LEU A 104 24.05 -66.49 44.53
N ILE A 105 23.11 -67.46 44.54
CA ILE A 105 21.81 -67.27 43.88
C ILE A 105 21.02 -66.10 44.48
N GLN A 106 20.97 -66.01 45.82
CA GLN A 106 20.26 -64.92 46.53
C GLN A 106 20.88 -63.53 46.20
N HIS A 107 22.21 -63.46 46.21
CA HIS A 107 22.93 -62.23 45.87
C HIS A 107 22.73 -61.83 44.39
N THR A 108 22.75 -62.80 43.47
CA THR A 108 22.48 -62.60 42.05
C THR A 108 21.08 -62.03 41.83
N GLY A 109 20.07 -62.61 42.48
CA GLY A 109 18.70 -62.06 42.43
C GLY A 109 18.60 -60.64 43.01
N SER A 110 19.34 -60.35 44.08
CA SER A 110 19.42 -59.02 44.68
C SER A 110 20.10 -58.01 43.75
N ALA A 111 21.22 -58.40 43.10
CA ALA A 111 21.95 -57.57 42.12
C ALA A 111 21.09 -57.27 40.90
N LEU A 112 20.38 -58.27 40.35
CA LEU A 112 19.46 -58.11 39.24
C LEU A 112 18.34 -57.12 39.58
N ARG A 113 17.69 -57.22 40.74
CA ARG A 113 16.70 -56.26 41.19
C ARG A 113 17.24 -54.85 41.31
N ALA A 114 18.43 -54.69 41.92
CA ALA A 114 19.09 -53.39 42.05
C ALA A 114 19.42 -52.76 40.67
N ALA A 115 19.93 -53.56 39.75
CA ALA A 115 20.22 -53.12 38.38
C ALA A 115 18.94 -52.69 37.62
N SER A 116 17.86 -53.48 37.75
CA SER A 116 16.56 -53.15 37.18
C SER A 116 15.99 -51.81 37.71
N LEU A 117 16.06 -51.61 39.01
CA LEU A 117 15.61 -50.34 39.66
C LEU A 117 16.47 -49.16 39.18
N ARG A 118 17.78 -49.29 39.08
CA ARG A 118 18.66 -48.24 38.56
C ARG A 118 18.36 -47.92 37.09
N SER A 119 18.16 -48.90 36.27
CA SER A 119 17.78 -48.72 34.85
C SER A 119 16.44 -47.99 34.69
N ARG A 120 15.42 -48.39 35.48
CA ARG A 120 14.10 -47.69 35.48
C ARG A 120 14.24 -46.26 35.96
N ALA A 121 14.99 -46.00 37.04
CA ALA A 121 15.21 -44.65 37.55
C ALA A 121 15.88 -43.76 36.52
N ALA A 122 16.92 -44.25 35.85
CA ALA A 122 17.62 -43.51 34.79
C ALA A 122 16.71 -43.21 33.58
N THR A 123 15.83 -44.19 33.22
CA THR A 123 14.84 -43.97 32.15
C THR A 123 13.82 -42.92 32.53
N HIS A 124 13.27 -42.97 33.75
CA HIS A 124 12.33 -41.96 34.22
C HIS A 124 12.95 -40.57 34.34
N GLU A 125 14.20 -40.51 34.80
CA GLU A 125 14.91 -39.22 34.88
C GLU A 125 15.10 -38.59 33.50
N ARG A 126 15.42 -39.38 32.48
CA ARG A 126 15.52 -38.91 31.09
C ARG A 126 14.18 -38.41 30.58
N GLN A 127 13.10 -39.18 30.79
CA GLN A 127 11.75 -38.79 30.36
C GLN A 127 11.29 -37.49 31.04
N LEU A 128 11.61 -37.32 32.33
CA LEU A 128 11.30 -36.10 33.05
C LEU A 128 12.06 -34.88 32.50
N ARG A 129 13.35 -35.04 32.17
CA ARG A 129 14.14 -33.96 31.53
C ARG A 129 13.57 -33.60 30.17
N GLU A 130 13.28 -34.58 29.31
CA GLU A 130 12.69 -34.36 27.98
C GLU A 130 11.33 -33.64 28.08
N ALA A 131 10.46 -34.07 29.01
CA ALA A 131 9.17 -33.42 29.25
C ALA A 131 9.32 -31.97 29.77
N THR A 132 10.30 -31.72 30.65
CA THR A 132 10.58 -30.39 31.16
C THR A 132 11.08 -29.44 30.07
N ASP A 133 11.97 -29.91 29.20
CA ASP A 133 12.49 -29.16 28.07
C ASP A 133 11.37 -28.83 27.07
N GLU A 134 10.49 -29.81 26.80
CA GLU A 134 9.32 -29.59 25.93
C GLU A 134 8.35 -28.56 26.51
N ILE A 135 8.01 -28.64 27.81
CA ILE A 135 7.15 -27.67 28.49
C ILE A 135 7.76 -26.26 28.43
N THR A 136 9.06 -26.15 28.63
CA THR A 136 9.76 -24.86 28.57
C THR A 136 9.72 -24.27 27.16
N ALA A 137 9.95 -25.10 26.14
CA ALA A 137 9.88 -24.69 24.74
C ALA A 137 8.45 -24.27 24.33
N LEU A 138 7.43 -25.03 24.76
CA LEU A 138 6.02 -24.70 24.53
C LEU A 138 5.63 -23.40 25.24
N GLY A 139 6.08 -23.20 26.46
CA GLY A 139 5.85 -21.95 27.21
C GLY A 139 6.44 -20.72 26.51
N ALA A 140 7.68 -20.83 26.03
CA ALA A 140 8.32 -19.75 25.26
C ALA A 140 7.59 -19.46 23.95
N ARG A 141 7.07 -20.50 23.27
CA ARG A 141 6.28 -20.35 22.06
C ARG A 141 4.92 -19.70 22.33
N ALA A 142 4.25 -20.09 23.42
CA ALA A 142 2.98 -19.50 23.82
C ALA A 142 3.11 -18.00 24.13
N LEU A 143 4.15 -17.60 24.85
CA LEU A 143 4.43 -16.18 25.13
C LEU A 143 4.65 -15.38 23.85
N ARG A 144 5.42 -15.89 22.90
CA ARG A 144 5.63 -15.22 21.60
C ARG A 144 4.32 -15.05 20.82
N LEU A 145 3.46 -16.07 20.80
CA LEU A 145 2.15 -15.99 20.13
C LEU A 145 1.22 -14.99 20.83
N GLU A 146 1.26 -14.90 22.14
CA GLU A 146 0.49 -13.91 22.89
C GLU A 146 0.94 -12.49 22.56
N GLU A 147 2.25 -12.23 22.48
CA GLU A 147 2.78 -10.92 22.10
C GLU A 147 2.42 -10.55 20.64
N GLN A 148 2.51 -11.51 19.71
CA GLN A 148 2.03 -11.31 18.33
C GLN A 148 0.53 -11.03 18.26
N ALA A 149 -0.28 -11.72 19.06
CA ALA A 149 -1.72 -11.47 19.14
C ALA A 149 -2.03 -10.07 19.68
N LYS A 150 -1.28 -9.56 20.65
CA LYS A 150 -1.40 -8.18 21.15
C LYS A 150 -1.09 -7.14 20.08
N ILE A 151 -0.05 -7.39 19.27
CA ILE A 151 0.30 -6.54 18.11
C ILE A 151 -0.89 -6.50 17.14
N HIS A 152 -1.39 -7.66 16.75
CA HIS A 152 -2.51 -7.79 15.82
C HIS A 152 -3.77 -7.08 16.34
N ASP A 153 -4.15 -7.28 17.61
CA ASP A 153 -5.32 -6.65 18.24
C ASP A 153 -5.17 -5.12 18.29
N THR A 154 -3.98 -4.62 18.60
CA THR A 154 -3.72 -3.18 18.64
C THR A 154 -3.92 -2.53 17.29
N PHE A 155 -3.33 -3.08 16.23
CA PHE A 155 -3.53 -2.56 14.87
C PHE A 155 -4.95 -2.82 14.35
N GLY A 156 -5.59 -3.93 14.73
CA GLY A 156 -6.99 -4.21 14.40
C GLY A 156 -7.96 -3.18 14.97
N ARG A 157 -7.77 -2.79 16.24
CA ARG A 157 -8.57 -1.70 16.87
C ARG A 157 -8.29 -0.35 16.21
N LEU A 158 -7.04 -0.07 15.89
CA LEU A 158 -6.66 1.15 15.20
C LEU A 158 -7.33 1.24 13.82
N ALA A 159 -7.37 0.13 13.06
CA ALA A 159 -8.09 0.04 11.79
C ALA A 159 -9.58 0.35 11.93
N ALA A 160 -10.23 -0.18 12.98
CA ALA A 160 -11.66 0.03 13.23
C ALA A 160 -12.01 1.49 13.53
N THR A 161 -11.05 2.30 13.99
CA THR A 161 -11.25 3.74 14.26
C THR A 161 -11.00 4.64 13.04
N GLY A 162 -10.61 4.08 11.89
CA GLY A 162 -10.28 4.86 10.69
C GLY A 162 -9.00 5.69 10.85
N ALA A 163 -8.03 5.17 11.61
CA ALA A 163 -6.78 5.84 11.88
C ALA A 163 -5.98 6.16 10.62
N ASP A 164 -5.40 7.34 10.59
CA ASP A 164 -4.58 7.83 9.47
C ASP A 164 -3.12 7.35 9.54
N GLU A 165 -2.33 7.71 8.52
CA GLU A 165 -0.91 7.39 8.42
C GLU A 165 -0.12 7.82 9.68
N THR A 166 -0.51 8.95 10.29
CA THR A 166 0.15 9.51 11.47
C THR A 166 -0.11 8.64 12.70
N ALA A 167 -1.39 8.28 12.93
CA ALA A 167 -1.76 7.42 14.06
C ALA A 167 -1.14 6.02 13.97
N ILE A 168 -1.02 5.46 12.75
CA ILE A 168 -0.34 4.18 12.51
C ILE A 168 1.15 4.29 12.88
N ALA A 169 1.82 5.34 12.41
CA ALA A 169 3.24 5.56 12.68
C ALA A 169 3.53 5.82 14.17
N GLU A 170 2.70 6.62 14.84
CA GLU A 170 2.79 6.89 16.27
C GLU A 170 2.57 5.63 17.11
N THR A 171 1.56 4.82 16.76
CA THR A 171 1.31 3.54 17.44
C THR A 171 2.50 2.60 17.30
N LEU A 172 3.07 2.49 16.10
CA LEU A 172 4.27 1.67 15.85
C LEU A 172 5.47 2.18 16.65
N HIS A 173 5.66 3.51 16.71
CA HIS A 173 6.69 4.14 17.55
C HIS A 173 6.52 3.82 19.03
N LEU A 174 5.31 3.93 19.56
CA LEU A 174 5.01 3.63 20.97
C LEU A 174 5.25 2.15 21.31
N MET A 175 4.98 1.24 20.36
CA MET A 175 5.17 -0.20 20.56
C MET A 175 6.64 -0.62 20.52
N THR A 176 7.42 -0.06 19.59
CA THR A 176 8.80 -0.48 19.33
C THR A 176 9.84 0.37 20.07
N GLY A 177 9.47 1.58 20.48
CA GLY A 177 10.41 2.59 21.00
C GLY A 177 11.39 3.12 19.95
N LEU A 178 11.26 2.70 18.69
CA LEU A 178 12.09 3.14 17.56
C LEU A 178 11.38 4.26 16.79
N ALA A 179 12.16 5.19 16.22
CA ALA A 179 11.57 6.21 15.37
C ALA A 179 11.06 5.60 14.05
N VAL A 180 9.89 6.06 13.62
CA VAL A 180 9.15 5.54 12.46
C VAL A 180 9.06 6.60 11.37
N GLY A 181 9.29 6.22 10.13
CA GLY A 181 9.08 7.09 8.98
C GLY A 181 8.19 6.44 7.94
N VAL A 182 7.26 7.23 7.39
CA VAL A 182 6.41 6.86 6.24
C VAL A 182 6.86 7.68 5.05
N GLU A 183 7.21 7.01 3.96
CA GLU A 183 7.59 7.64 2.68
C GLU A 183 6.53 7.36 1.62
N ASP A 184 6.36 8.29 0.69
CA ASP A 184 5.62 8.04 -0.55
C ASP A 184 6.39 7.11 -1.52
N ALA A 185 5.75 6.75 -2.64
CA ALA A 185 6.37 5.92 -3.68
C ALA A 185 7.66 6.56 -4.26
N PHE A 186 7.81 7.89 -4.17
CA PHE A 186 8.95 8.65 -4.68
C PHE A 186 10.04 8.90 -3.64
N GLY A 187 9.83 8.44 -2.38
CA GLY A 187 10.77 8.60 -1.27
C GLY A 187 10.71 9.95 -0.60
N ASN A 188 9.61 10.68 -0.69
CA ASN A 188 9.40 11.86 0.12
C ASN A 188 8.84 11.43 1.48
N LEU A 189 9.40 11.97 2.56
CA LEU A 189 8.89 11.72 3.91
C LEU A 189 7.52 12.38 4.05
N ARG A 190 6.51 11.60 4.42
CA ARG A 190 5.14 12.05 4.68
C ARG A 190 4.88 12.21 6.17
N VAL A 191 5.28 11.20 6.95
CA VAL A 191 5.07 11.16 8.39
C VAL A 191 6.36 10.77 9.09
N TRP A 192 6.60 11.37 10.25
CA TRP A 192 7.65 11.02 11.17
C TRP A 192 7.10 10.92 12.58
N ALA A 193 7.28 9.77 13.23
CA ALA A 193 6.97 9.54 14.63
C ALA A 193 8.25 9.16 15.38
N GLY A 194 8.63 9.96 16.38
CA GLY A 194 9.86 9.75 17.13
C GLY A 194 10.16 10.91 18.07
N PRO A 195 11.17 10.78 18.95
CA PRO A 195 11.44 11.73 20.03
C PRO A 195 11.96 13.10 19.55
N ASP A 196 12.54 13.17 18.36
CA ASP A 196 13.12 14.38 17.80
C ASP A 196 12.36 14.82 16.53
N LYS A 197 12.54 16.12 16.13
CA LYS A 197 12.16 16.53 14.79
C LYS A 197 12.89 15.63 13.79
N ALA A 198 12.17 15.22 12.73
CA ALA A 198 12.74 14.40 11.67
C ALA A 198 14.17 14.88 11.37
N PRO A 199 15.21 14.05 11.55
CA PRO A 199 16.56 14.44 11.20
C PRO A 199 16.55 14.87 9.74
N ARG A 200 17.51 15.70 9.31
CA ARG A 200 17.60 16.11 7.88
C ARG A 200 17.44 14.86 7.03
N TYR A 201 16.20 14.69 6.53
CA TYR A 201 15.79 13.47 5.87
C TYR A 201 16.66 13.23 4.64
N ARG A 202 17.47 12.18 4.68
CA ARG A 202 18.29 11.78 3.55
C ARG A 202 17.57 10.65 2.80
N LYS A 203 17.07 10.95 1.61
CA LYS A 203 16.52 9.92 0.71
C LYS A 203 17.58 8.84 0.46
N ILE A 204 17.16 7.59 0.39
CA ILE A 204 18.01 6.53 -0.14
C ILE A 204 18.37 6.93 -1.58
N GLY A 205 19.65 6.96 -1.94
CA GLY A 205 20.11 7.36 -3.27
C GLY A 205 19.43 6.55 -4.39
N GLY A 206 19.10 7.19 -5.52
CA GLY A 206 18.20 6.64 -6.54
C GLY A 206 18.50 5.21 -7.00
N GLY A 207 19.75 4.85 -7.29
CA GLY A 207 20.13 3.48 -7.67
C GLY A 207 19.95 2.48 -6.53
N ASN A 208 20.45 2.82 -5.34
CA ASN A 208 20.30 1.98 -4.15
C ASN A 208 18.82 1.79 -3.74
N ARG A 209 17.98 2.84 -3.92
CA ARG A 209 16.55 2.74 -3.59
C ARG A 209 15.84 1.69 -4.44
N VAL A 210 16.07 1.69 -5.75
CA VAL A 210 15.44 0.72 -6.66
C VAL A 210 15.80 -0.71 -6.27
N ASP A 211 17.05 -0.96 -5.93
CA ASP A 211 17.53 -2.29 -5.53
C ASP A 211 16.96 -2.71 -4.17
N VAL A 212 16.91 -1.81 -3.19
CA VAL A 212 16.30 -2.07 -1.87
C VAL A 212 14.81 -2.41 -2.01
N LEU A 213 14.07 -1.60 -2.78
CA LEU A 213 12.63 -1.84 -2.99
C LEU A 213 12.37 -3.12 -3.77
N ARG A 214 13.21 -3.45 -4.76
CA ARG A 214 13.11 -4.71 -5.50
C ARG A 214 13.34 -5.91 -4.57
N ARG A 215 14.39 -5.87 -3.74
CA ARG A 215 14.68 -6.93 -2.77
C ARG A 215 13.56 -7.07 -1.74
N ALA A 216 13.12 -5.99 -1.12
CA ALA A 216 11.99 -6.00 -0.18
C ALA A 216 10.69 -6.53 -0.81
N ALA A 217 10.47 -6.26 -2.11
CA ALA A 217 9.34 -6.78 -2.86
C ALA A 217 9.45 -8.30 -3.14
N MET A 218 10.65 -8.81 -3.37
CA MET A 218 10.90 -10.23 -3.63
C MET A 218 10.88 -11.06 -2.35
N GLU A 219 11.46 -10.55 -1.27
CA GLU A 219 11.53 -11.25 0.02
C GLU A 219 10.17 -11.27 0.73
N GLY A 220 9.34 -10.25 0.53
CA GLY A 220 8.02 -10.13 1.17
C GLY A 220 8.06 -9.82 2.66
N HIS A 221 9.26 -9.71 3.25
CA HIS A 221 9.52 -9.43 4.66
C HIS A 221 10.31 -8.12 4.83
N PRO A 222 10.30 -7.52 6.03
CA PRO A 222 11.10 -6.34 6.32
C PRO A 222 12.59 -6.57 6.05
N LEU A 223 13.19 -5.66 5.33
CA LEU A 223 14.60 -5.71 4.94
C LEU A 223 15.41 -4.70 5.74
N ARG A 224 16.49 -5.17 6.37
CA ARG A 224 17.48 -4.25 6.97
C ARG A 224 18.36 -3.63 5.88
N HIS A 225 18.39 -2.31 5.84
CA HIS A 225 19.25 -1.53 4.96
C HIS A 225 19.84 -0.35 5.74
N ASP A 226 21.15 -0.31 5.87
CA ASP A 226 21.87 0.61 6.73
C ASP A 226 21.27 0.63 8.16
N ASN A 227 20.94 1.81 8.65
CA ASN A 227 20.37 2.04 9.98
C ASN A 227 18.83 1.95 9.99
N ARG A 228 18.21 1.29 9.01
CA ARG A 228 16.75 1.20 8.88
C ARG A 228 16.30 -0.22 8.65
N ILE A 229 15.13 -0.55 9.17
CA ILE A 229 14.38 -1.74 8.79
C ILE A 229 13.23 -1.26 7.93
N VAL A 230 13.20 -1.67 6.68
CA VAL A 230 12.33 -1.14 5.63
C VAL A 230 11.28 -2.17 5.26
N GLN A 231 10.02 -1.78 5.25
CA GLN A 231 8.91 -2.57 4.72
C GLN A 231 8.17 -1.77 3.65
N ILE A 232 7.90 -2.41 2.52
CA ILE A 232 7.12 -1.81 1.44
C ILE A 232 5.63 -1.82 1.77
N VAL A 233 4.97 -0.72 1.42
CA VAL A 233 3.52 -0.56 1.54
C VAL A 233 2.93 -0.75 0.15
N ARG A 234 2.35 -1.96 -0.09
CA ARG A 234 1.77 -2.30 -1.40
C ARG A 234 0.52 -3.16 -1.28
N PRO A 235 -0.62 -2.74 -1.80
CA PRO A 235 -1.74 -3.61 -2.07
C PRO A 235 -1.51 -4.32 -3.43
N GLY A 236 -1.31 -5.63 -3.41
CA GLY A 236 -0.97 -6.40 -4.62
C GLY A 236 0.39 -6.01 -5.20
N GLN A 237 0.43 -5.51 -6.45
CA GLN A 237 1.67 -5.16 -7.14
C GLN A 237 2.00 -3.65 -7.14
N THR A 238 1.08 -2.81 -6.69
CA THR A 238 1.24 -1.35 -6.74
C THR A 238 1.96 -0.84 -5.50
N LEU A 239 3.14 -0.25 -5.67
CA LEU A 239 3.87 0.41 -4.58
C LEU A 239 3.17 1.73 -4.23
N LEU A 240 2.67 1.87 -3.02
CA LEU A 240 2.06 3.09 -2.51
C LEU A 240 3.03 3.91 -1.65
N GLY A 241 3.93 3.24 -0.94
CA GLY A 241 4.88 3.88 -0.07
C GLY A 241 5.84 2.92 0.59
N VAL A 242 6.58 3.44 1.55
CA VAL A 242 7.55 2.68 2.36
C VAL A 242 7.38 3.08 3.81
N LEU A 243 7.28 2.08 4.68
CA LEU A 243 7.31 2.24 6.12
C LEU A 243 8.66 1.73 6.63
N TYR A 244 9.31 2.46 7.54
CA TYR A 244 10.57 2.01 8.10
C TYR A 244 10.72 2.36 9.58
N LEU A 245 11.50 1.51 10.28
CA LEU A 245 12.02 1.78 11.61
C LEU A 245 13.45 2.30 11.50
N SER A 246 13.77 3.37 12.22
CA SER A 246 15.14 3.87 12.36
C SER A 246 15.82 3.15 13.52
N ASP A 247 16.81 2.31 13.21
CA ASP A 247 17.50 1.45 14.18
C ASP A 247 19.03 1.54 14.03
N PRO A 248 19.63 2.69 14.36
CA PRO A 248 21.08 2.90 14.24
C PRO A 248 21.90 2.07 15.25
N GLU A 249 21.29 1.67 16.35
CA GLU A 249 21.93 0.90 17.42
C GLU A 249 21.68 -0.63 17.31
N HIS A 250 21.00 -1.07 16.26
CA HIS A 250 20.65 -2.48 16.05
C HIS A 250 19.89 -3.13 17.21
N ARG A 251 18.95 -2.41 17.83
CA ARG A 251 18.15 -2.85 18.98
C ARG A 251 16.84 -3.52 18.61
N ALA A 252 16.41 -3.42 17.37
CA ALA A 252 15.15 -3.98 16.91
C ALA A 252 15.12 -5.51 17.09
N THR A 253 14.02 -6.00 17.62
CA THR A 253 13.73 -7.41 17.87
C THR A 253 12.90 -8.02 16.73
N ASP A 254 12.72 -9.35 16.77
CA ASP A 254 11.82 -10.04 15.84
C ASP A 254 10.36 -9.54 15.98
N LEU A 255 9.95 -9.16 17.21
CA LEU A 255 8.62 -8.63 17.47
C LEU A 255 8.42 -7.24 16.85
N ASP A 256 9.45 -6.38 16.86
CA ASP A 256 9.40 -5.08 16.20
C ASP A 256 9.25 -5.24 14.67
N THR A 257 9.88 -6.28 14.12
CA THR A 257 9.75 -6.63 12.70
C THR A 257 8.31 -7.07 12.40
N VAL A 258 7.70 -7.90 13.24
CA VAL A 258 6.29 -8.30 13.12
C VAL A 258 5.35 -7.09 13.24
N ALA A 259 5.61 -6.20 14.19
CA ALA A 259 4.83 -4.97 14.35
C ALA A 259 4.92 -4.07 13.10
N LEU A 260 6.10 -3.97 12.50
CA LEU A 260 6.33 -3.24 11.24
C LEU A 260 5.53 -3.84 10.07
N GLU A 261 5.48 -5.17 9.95
CA GLU A 261 4.69 -5.88 8.93
C GLU A 261 3.19 -5.60 9.09
N HIS A 262 2.66 -5.69 10.31
CA HIS A 262 1.26 -5.38 10.58
C HIS A 262 0.92 -3.92 10.30
N ALA A 263 1.76 -2.98 10.74
CA ALA A 263 1.60 -1.57 10.47
C ALA A 263 1.63 -1.26 8.96
N ALA A 264 2.56 -1.86 8.21
CA ALA A 264 2.64 -1.69 6.76
C ALA A 264 1.42 -2.26 6.03
N THR A 265 0.89 -3.40 6.49
CA THR A 265 -0.33 -3.99 5.93
C THR A 265 -1.53 -3.07 6.15
N MET A 266 -1.68 -2.53 7.35
CA MET A 266 -2.74 -1.59 7.67
C MET A 266 -2.60 -0.28 6.87
N LEU A 267 -1.39 0.26 6.78
CA LEU A 267 -1.09 1.44 5.99
C LEU A 267 -1.41 1.22 4.49
N ALA A 268 -1.14 0.01 3.97
CA ALA A 268 -1.49 -0.35 2.59
C ALA A 268 -3.00 -0.32 2.36
N VAL A 269 -3.80 -0.77 3.32
CA VAL A 269 -5.27 -0.73 3.25
C VAL A 269 -5.77 0.72 3.28
N ASP A 270 -5.30 1.54 4.23
CA ASP A 270 -5.69 2.95 4.34
C ASP A 270 -5.31 3.74 3.07
N MET A 271 -4.06 3.67 2.64
CA MET A 271 -3.59 4.36 1.44
C MET A 271 -4.31 3.90 0.16
N SER A 272 -4.61 2.60 0.05
CA SER A 272 -5.40 2.06 -1.07
C SER A 272 -6.83 2.58 -1.07
N HIS A 273 -7.46 2.61 0.10
CA HIS A 273 -8.82 3.13 0.26
C HIS A 273 -8.90 4.62 -0.11
N ARG A 274 -8.00 5.44 0.43
CA ARG A 274 -7.92 6.88 0.09
C ARG A 274 -7.66 7.11 -1.39
N ARG A 275 -6.77 6.32 -1.99
CA ARG A 275 -6.51 6.38 -3.42
C ARG A 275 -7.75 6.02 -4.24
N SER A 276 -8.45 4.95 -3.88
CA SER A 276 -9.68 4.52 -4.55
C SER A 276 -10.79 5.57 -4.45
N LEU A 277 -10.95 6.21 -3.27
CA LEU A 277 -11.89 7.31 -3.10
C LEU A 277 -11.53 8.50 -4.00
N ALA A 278 -10.27 8.93 -3.99
CA ALA A 278 -9.80 10.03 -4.83
C ALA A 278 -9.93 9.72 -6.33
N GLU A 279 -9.64 8.49 -6.76
CA GLU A 279 -9.84 8.04 -8.15
C GLU A 279 -11.33 8.04 -8.54
N THR A 280 -12.21 7.62 -7.62
CA THR A 280 -13.66 7.62 -7.83
C THR A 280 -14.20 9.03 -7.93
N GLU A 281 -13.83 9.91 -7.01
CA GLU A 281 -14.19 11.33 -7.02
C GLU A 281 -13.71 12.03 -8.29
N ALA A 282 -12.45 11.80 -8.68
CA ALA A 282 -11.91 12.35 -9.92
C ALA A 282 -12.62 11.82 -11.17
N ARG A 283 -13.12 10.58 -11.15
CA ARG A 283 -13.93 10.02 -12.23
C ARG A 283 -15.30 10.69 -12.28
N LEU A 284 -16.02 10.74 -11.14
CA LEU A 284 -17.34 11.39 -11.06
C LEU A 284 -17.28 12.86 -11.46
N SER A 285 -16.23 13.58 -11.07
CA SER A 285 -16.02 14.97 -11.47
C SER A 285 -15.79 15.11 -12.97
N ARG A 286 -15.02 14.19 -13.59
CA ARG A 286 -14.84 14.19 -15.06
C ARG A 286 -16.13 13.85 -15.80
N ASP A 287 -16.90 12.87 -15.31
CA ASP A 287 -18.17 12.46 -15.91
C ASP A 287 -19.18 13.62 -15.85
N LEU A 288 -19.29 14.28 -14.67
CA LEU A 288 -20.12 15.48 -14.55
C LEU A 288 -19.69 16.59 -15.51
N GLY A 289 -18.38 16.89 -15.57
CA GLY A 289 -17.86 17.91 -16.48
C GLY A 289 -18.15 17.59 -17.95
N ALA A 290 -18.00 16.32 -18.37
CA ALA A 290 -18.31 15.89 -19.72
C ALA A 290 -19.80 16.04 -20.06
N ASP A 291 -20.69 15.64 -19.15
CA ASP A 291 -22.15 15.80 -19.31
C ASP A 291 -22.55 17.26 -19.38
N LEU A 292 -21.98 18.14 -18.55
CA LEU A 292 -22.22 19.59 -18.59
C LEU A 292 -21.82 20.19 -19.93
N LEU A 293 -20.71 19.78 -20.52
CA LEU A 293 -20.26 20.28 -21.82
C LEU A 293 -21.03 19.68 -23.00
N ALA A 294 -21.60 18.49 -22.85
CA ALA A 294 -22.46 17.86 -23.84
C ALA A 294 -23.92 18.32 -23.78
N GLY A 295 -24.33 18.86 -22.65
CA GLY A 295 -25.71 19.27 -22.34
C GLY A 295 -26.44 18.24 -21.49
N THR A 296 -26.84 18.64 -20.31
CA THR A 296 -27.65 17.85 -19.36
C THR A 296 -28.74 18.75 -18.79
N ASP A 297 -29.75 18.17 -18.16
CA ASP A 297 -30.78 18.93 -17.46
C ASP A 297 -30.21 19.63 -16.22
N ASP A 298 -30.72 20.83 -15.93
CA ASP A 298 -30.19 21.68 -14.87
C ASP A 298 -30.37 21.05 -13.48
N ASP A 299 -31.48 20.39 -13.20
CA ASP A 299 -31.74 19.76 -11.87
C ASP A 299 -30.74 18.64 -11.55
N SER A 300 -30.47 17.79 -12.55
CA SER A 300 -29.45 16.74 -12.43
C SER A 300 -28.05 17.34 -12.27
N ALA A 301 -27.74 18.39 -13.01
CA ALA A 301 -26.47 19.08 -12.96
C ALA A 301 -26.21 19.68 -11.56
N TYR A 302 -27.14 20.42 -11.00
CA TYR A 302 -27.03 21.00 -9.66
C TYR A 302 -26.88 19.93 -8.58
N SER A 303 -27.74 18.90 -8.59
CA SER A 303 -27.72 17.84 -7.60
C SER A 303 -26.37 17.08 -7.58
N ARG A 304 -25.80 16.80 -8.75
CA ARG A 304 -24.51 16.11 -8.88
C ARG A 304 -23.33 17.00 -8.51
N ALA A 305 -23.39 18.28 -8.84
CA ALA A 305 -22.37 19.26 -8.49
C ALA A 305 -22.29 19.45 -6.98
N ASP A 306 -23.44 19.63 -6.31
CA ASP A 306 -23.53 19.76 -4.86
C ASP A 306 -22.97 18.53 -4.14
N ALA A 307 -23.28 17.32 -4.63
CA ALA A 307 -22.76 16.06 -4.09
C ALA A 307 -21.23 15.94 -4.20
N LEU A 308 -20.61 16.61 -5.17
CA LEU A 308 -19.17 16.66 -5.40
C LEU A 308 -18.49 17.91 -4.83
N GLY A 309 -19.26 18.82 -4.20
CA GLY A 309 -18.75 20.07 -3.61
C GLY A 309 -18.43 21.16 -4.62
N TYR A 310 -19.07 21.15 -5.81
CA TYR A 310 -18.96 22.21 -6.81
C TYR A 310 -20.18 23.11 -6.78
N ASP A 311 -19.96 24.41 -6.70
CA ASP A 311 -21.06 25.42 -6.74
C ASP A 311 -21.34 25.85 -8.19
N LEU A 312 -22.43 25.36 -8.76
CA LEU A 312 -22.93 25.78 -10.06
C LEU A 312 -24.04 26.88 -9.97
N HIS A 313 -24.37 27.33 -8.77
CA HIS A 313 -25.38 28.40 -8.60
C HIS A 313 -24.81 29.81 -8.86
N THR A 314 -23.49 29.95 -8.87
CA THR A 314 -22.81 31.16 -9.33
C THR A 314 -22.66 31.16 -10.86
N PRO A 315 -22.55 32.34 -11.50
CA PRO A 315 -22.26 32.39 -12.93
C PRO A 315 -20.98 31.64 -13.29
N GLN A 316 -21.05 30.79 -14.29
CA GLN A 316 -19.96 29.91 -14.73
C GLN A 316 -19.47 30.30 -16.12
N ARG A 317 -18.26 29.90 -16.46
CA ARG A 317 -17.73 29.93 -17.84
C ARG A 317 -16.82 28.75 -18.10
N VAL A 318 -16.64 28.44 -19.37
CA VAL A 318 -15.71 27.38 -19.80
C VAL A 318 -14.42 28.00 -20.29
N LEU A 319 -13.29 27.42 -19.84
CA LEU A 319 -11.97 27.66 -20.40
C LEU A 319 -11.56 26.50 -21.29
N ALA A 320 -10.98 26.80 -22.44
CA ALA A 320 -10.27 25.86 -23.30
C ALA A 320 -8.77 26.20 -23.23
N VAL A 321 -7.95 25.28 -22.76
CA VAL A 321 -6.51 25.52 -22.54
C VAL A 321 -5.69 24.61 -23.46
N HIS A 322 -4.75 25.19 -24.20
CA HIS A 322 -3.76 24.48 -25.01
C HIS A 322 -2.35 25.00 -24.67
N TRP A 323 -1.40 24.10 -24.39
CA TRP A 323 -0.07 24.50 -23.94
C TRP A 323 1.04 23.84 -24.75
N GLY A 324 1.11 24.20 -26.04
CA GLY A 324 2.08 23.65 -26.99
C GLY A 324 1.82 22.17 -27.37
N PRO A 325 2.45 21.70 -28.45
CA PRO A 325 2.22 20.34 -28.96
C PRO A 325 2.85 19.26 -28.08
N ASP A 326 3.92 19.58 -27.35
CA ASP A 326 4.72 18.60 -26.57
C ASP A 326 4.33 18.54 -25.09
N THR A 327 3.35 19.34 -24.64
CA THR A 327 2.93 19.36 -23.25
C THR A 327 1.73 18.43 -23.04
N PRO A 328 1.88 17.35 -22.24
CA PRO A 328 0.76 16.46 -21.94
C PRO A 328 -0.38 17.21 -21.23
N VAL A 329 -1.61 16.90 -21.59
CA VAL A 329 -2.83 17.53 -20.97
C VAL A 329 -2.88 17.27 -19.48
N GLU A 330 -2.37 16.12 -19.01
CA GLU A 330 -2.26 15.78 -17.61
C GLU A 330 -1.37 16.76 -16.83
N SER A 331 -0.27 17.19 -17.44
CA SER A 331 0.62 18.19 -16.84
C SER A 331 -0.04 19.56 -16.72
N VAL A 332 -0.85 19.95 -17.72
CA VAL A 332 -1.64 21.19 -17.68
C VAL A 332 -2.72 21.08 -16.61
N THR A 333 -3.41 19.96 -16.53
CA THR A 333 -4.45 19.69 -15.53
C THR A 333 -3.88 19.78 -14.11
N GLU A 334 -2.74 19.16 -13.86
CA GLU A 334 -2.10 19.15 -12.55
C GLU A 334 -1.56 20.54 -12.15
N ALA A 335 -1.01 21.30 -13.10
CA ALA A 335 -0.59 22.68 -12.87
C ALA A 335 -1.79 23.56 -12.54
N LEU A 336 -2.88 23.45 -13.29
CA LEU A 336 -4.10 24.23 -13.08
C LEU A 336 -4.75 23.90 -11.73
N ARG A 337 -4.86 22.62 -11.39
CA ARG A 337 -5.41 22.16 -10.10
C ARG A 337 -4.64 22.73 -8.92
N ARG A 338 -3.31 22.67 -8.92
CA ARG A 338 -2.48 23.24 -7.84
C ARG A 338 -2.71 24.74 -7.63
N HIS A 339 -2.90 25.49 -8.70
CA HIS A 339 -3.13 26.93 -8.59
C HIS A 339 -4.56 27.28 -8.14
N LEU A 340 -5.56 26.54 -8.57
CA LEU A 340 -6.95 26.76 -8.14
C LEU A 340 -7.16 26.37 -6.67
N THR A 341 -6.57 25.27 -6.21
CA THR A 341 -6.63 24.88 -4.79
C THR A 341 -6.03 25.93 -3.87
N SER A 342 -4.98 26.65 -4.32
CA SER A 342 -4.37 27.74 -3.56
C SER A 342 -5.22 29.01 -3.52
N SER A 343 -6.24 29.13 -4.38
CA SER A 343 -7.11 30.31 -4.55
C SER A 343 -8.52 30.09 -4.02
N ASP A 344 -8.78 29.00 -3.32
CA ASP A 344 -10.12 28.59 -2.84
C ASP A 344 -11.18 28.53 -3.97
N SER A 345 -10.73 28.27 -5.20
CA SER A 345 -11.55 28.15 -6.39
C SER A 345 -11.60 26.70 -6.84
N SER A 346 -12.78 26.19 -7.12
CA SER A 346 -13.00 24.86 -7.67
C SER A 346 -13.21 24.91 -9.19
N ALA A 347 -12.75 23.88 -9.91
CA ALA A 347 -13.03 23.74 -11.34
C ALA A 347 -13.23 22.26 -11.71
N LEU A 348 -14.17 22.03 -12.62
CA LEU A 348 -14.38 20.73 -13.24
C LEU A 348 -13.52 20.60 -14.50
N PHE A 349 -12.65 19.61 -14.53
CA PHE A 349 -11.73 19.40 -15.66
C PHE A 349 -12.26 18.32 -16.60
N VAL A 350 -12.28 18.62 -17.88
CA VAL A 350 -12.69 17.72 -18.95
C VAL A 350 -11.59 17.66 -20.01
N HIS A 351 -11.11 16.45 -20.29
CA HIS A 351 -10.19 16.26 -21.42
C HIS A 351 -11.00 16.27 -22.72
N GLY A 352 -10.52 16.99 -23.73
CA GLY A 352 -11.18 17.04 -25.04
C GLY A 352 -11.34 15.66 -25.66
N ASN A 353 -12.45 15.43 -26.36
CA ASN A 353 -12.76 14.20 -27.08
C ASN A 353 -11.67 13.86 -28.11
N GLU A 354 -11.65 12.60 -28.60
CA GLU A 354 -10.67 12.03 -29.52
C GLU A 354 -10.29 12.89 -30.74
N HIS A 355 -11.13 13.84 -31.12
CA HIS A 355 -10.92 14.75 -32.26
C HIS A 355 -10.20 16.05 -31.90
N ARG A 356 -9.96 16.34 -30.59
CA ARG A 356 -9.32 17.56 -30.08
C ARG A 356 -8.24 17.23 -29.06
N THR A 357 -7.31 16.38 -29.46
CA THR A 357 -6.15 15.99 -28.65
C THR A 357 -5.32 17.23 -28.27
N GLY A 358 -4.98 17.35 -26.98
CA GLY A 358 -4.14 18.43 -26.48
C GLY A 358 -4.89 19.68 -25.99
N ILE A 359 -6.23 19.64 -25.89
CA ILE A 359 -7.02 20.71 -25.27
C ILE A 359 -7.62 20.23 -23.95
N LEU A 360 -7.41 20.99 -22.88
CA LEU A 360 -8.08 20.83 -21.61
C LEU A 360 -9.27 21.80 -21.54
N ALA A 361 -10.46 21.31 -21.27
CA ALA A 361 -11.59 22.16 -20.90
C ALA A 361 -11.72 22.22 -19.36
N ALA A 362 -12.09 23.39 -18.83
CA ALA A 362 -12.35 23.59 -17.41
C ALA A 362 -13.61 24.45 -17.24
N VAL A 363 -14.57 23.96 -16.46
CA VAL A 363 -15.74 24.76 -16.02
C VAL A 363 -15.37 25.42 -14.69
N MET A 364 -15.54 26.72 -14.58
CA MET A 364 -15.18 27.48 -13.38
C MET A 364 -16.03 28.72 -13.20
N ASP A 365 -16.00 29.29 -11.99
CA ASP A 365 -16.67 30.56 -11.66
C ASP A 365 -16.24 31.68 -12.62
N ALA A 366 -17.18 32.40 -13.17
CA ALA A 366 -16.94 33.47 -14.12
C ALA A 366 -16.11 34.63 -13.56
N LYS A 367 -16.04 34.79 -12.23
CA LYS A 367 -15.25 35.83 -11.55
C LYS A 367 -13.77 35.50 -11.47
N THR A 368 -13.36 34.25 -11.79
CA THR A 368 -11.98 33.84 -11.72
C THR A 368 -11.10 34.63 -12.70
N ASP A 369 -9.99 35.17 -12.22
CA ASP A 369 -9.06 35.95 -13.07
C ASP A 369 -8.25 34.99 -13.98
N VAL A 370 -8.63 34.95 -15.25
CA VAL A 370 -8.01 34.06 -16.26
C VAL A 370 -6.60 34.51 -16.62
N ASN A 371 -6.25 35.79 -16.50
CA ASN A 371 -4.89 36.28 -16.75
C ASN A 371 -3.95 35.81 -15.64
N PHE A 372 -4.43 35.78 -14.39
CA PHE A 372 -3.68 35.18 -13.30
C PHE A 372 -3.40 33.68 -13.56
N ILE A 373 -4.43 32.94 -14.00
CA ILE A 373 -4.29 31.52 -14.38
C ILE A 373 -3.24 31.36 -15.48
N PHE A 374 -3.29 32.15 -16.53
CA PHE A 374 -2.32 32.10 -17.62
C PHE A 374 -0.88 32.29 -17.11
N THR A 375 -0.67 33.33 -16.30
CA THR A 375 0.65 33.62 -15.70
C THR A 375 1.14 32.49 -14.80
N ALA A 376 0.26 31.89 -14.03
CA ALA A 376 0.57 30.77 -13.15
C ALA A 376 0.95 29.49 -13.93
N LEU A 377 0.22 29.19 -15.00
CA LEU A 377 0.56 28.09 -15.91
C LEU A 377 1.90 28.32 -16.60
N GLU A 378 2.17 29.55 -17.08
CA GLU A 378 3.46 29.90 -17.69
C GLU A 378 4.64 29.67 -16.73
N LYS A 379 4.49 30.05 -15.47
CA LYS A 379 5.49 29.82 -14.44
C LYS A 379 5.73 28.33 -14.15
N SER A 380 4.68 27.51 -14.25
CA SER A 380 4.75 26.07 -13.91
C SER A 380 5.19 25.19 -15.07
N LEU A 381 4.77 25.52 -16.30
CA LEU A 381 4.98 24.70 -17.50
C LEU A 381 6.07 25.26 -18.44
N GLY A 382 6.59 26.46 -18.12
CA GLY A 382 7.59 27.14 -18.93
C GLY A 382 6.98 28.01 -20.05
N PRO A 383 7.83 28.76 -20.78
CA PRO A 383 7.42 29.76 -21.77
C PRO A 383 7.01 29.14 -23.14
N ALA A 384 6.26 28.05 -23.13
CA ALA A 384 5.68 27.47 -24.33
C ALA A 384 4.61 28.37 -24.92
N VAL A 385 4.17 28.10 -26.16
CA VAL A 385 3.04 28.79 -26.79
C VAL A 385 1.74 28.36 -26.14
N GLY A 386 1.46 28.93 -24.94
CA GLY A 386 0.22 28.71 -24.22
C GLY A 386 -0.89 29.61 -24.73
N VAL A 387 -2.09 29.06 -24.95
CA VAL A 387 -3.30 29.80 -25.33
C VAL A 387 -4.45 29.33 -24.46
N ILE A 388 -5.22 30.30 -23.93
CA ILE A 388 -6.47 30.06 -23.24
C ILE A 388 -7.61 30.76 -24.00
N GLY A 389 -8.58 29.99 -24.47
CA GLY A 389 -9.84 30.51 -24.94
C GLY A 389 -10.88 30.52 -23.80
N VAL A 390 -11.62 31.57 -23.66
CA VAL A 390 -12.60 31.77 -22.59
C VAL A 390 -13.98 31.94 -23.24
N GLY A 391 -14.91 31.08 -22.82
CA GLY A 391 -16.32 31.12 -23.27
C GLY A 391 -17.11 32.23 -22.61
N SER A 392 -18.29 32.49 -23.15
CA SER A 392 -19.24 33.44 -22.56
C SER A 392 -19.72 32.97 -21.19
N GLU A 393 -20.04 33.91 -20.34
CA GLU A 393 -20.63 33.66 -19.03
C GLU A 393 -22.03 33.06 -19.18
N CYS A 394 -22.35 32.05 -18.38
CA CYS A 394 -23.67 31.43 -18.29
C CYS A 394 -24.14 31.36 -16.84
N THR A 395 -25.42 31.54 -16.63
CA THR A 395 -26.06 31.55 -15.31
C THR A 395 -26.78 30.24 -14.98
N SER A 396 -26.81 29.29 -15.92
CA SER A 396 -27.37 27.94 -15.75
C SER A 396 -26.47 26.89 -16.40
N PRO A 397 -26.52 25.65 -15.91
CA PRO A 397 -25.77 24.53 -16.50
C PRO A 397 -26.08 24.29 -17.99
N SER A 398 -27.33 24.52 -18.41
CA SER A 398 -27.76 24.41 -19.82
C SER A 398 -27.05 25.36 -20.78
N GLY A 399 -26.42 26.44 -20.29
CA GLY A 399 -25.61 27.37 -21.09
C GLY A 399 -24.14 26.90 -21.28
N LEU A 400 -23.68 25.88 -20.57
CA LEU A 400 -22.29 25.45 -20.62
C LEU A 400 -21.84 24.86 -21.97
N PRO A 401 -22.68 24.13 -22.74
CA PRO A 401 -22.31 23.68 -24.09
C PRO A 401 -21.97 24.85 -25.03
N ASP A 402 -22.74 25.93 -24.97
CA ASP A 402 -22.49 27.15 -25.75
C ASP A 402 -21.20 27.83 -25.29
N SER A 403 -21.04 28.00 -23.96
CA SER A 403 -19.80 28.54 -23.39
C SER A 403 -18.54 27.71 -23.81
N TYR A 404 -18.64 26.36 -23.87
CA TYR A 404 -17.57 25.50 -24.35
C TYR A 404 -17.27 25.76 -25.83
N THR A 405 -18.30 25.81 -26.66
CA THR A 405 -18.15 26.12 -28.09
C THR A 405 -17.48 27.48 -28.29
N HIS A 406 -17.89 28.48 -27.52
CA HIS A 406 -17.29 29.82 -27.51
C HIS A 406 -15.82 29.79 -27.05
N ALA A 407 -15.48 29.01 -26.00
CA ALA A 407 -14.10 28.87 -25.51
C ALA A 407 -13.19 28.27 -26.59
N ILE A 408 -13.66 27.21 -27.26
CA ILE A 408 -12.91 26.59 -28.35
C ILE A 408 -12.67 27.56 -29.50
N ARG A 409 -13.72 28.33 -29.90
CA ARG A 409 -13.59 29.34 -30.95
C ARG A 409 -12.56 30.41 -30.59
N ALA A 410 -12.63 30.94 -29.38
CA ALA A 410 -11.68 31.93 -28.88
C ALA A 410 -10.22 31.38 -28.88
N LEU A 411 -10.03 30.13 -28.47
CA LEU A 411 -8.76 29.44 -28.52
C LEU A 411 -8.22 29.35 -29.96
N GLU A 412 -9.04 28.87 -30.91
CA GLU A 412 -8.65 28.68 -32.32
C GLU A 412 -8.31 30.00 -33.00
N ILE A 413 -9.11 31.04 -32.82
CA ILE A 413 -8.81 32.38 -33.35
C ILE A 413 -7.49 32.91 -32.79
N ARG A 414 -7.25 32.75 -31.48
CA ARG A 414 -5.99 33.19 -30.86
C ARG A 414 -4.79 32.41 -31.37
N LYS A 415 -4.90 31.10 -31.57
CA LYS A 415 -3.85 30.24 -32.15
C LYS A 415 -3.47 30.65 -33.58
N GLN A 416 -4.44 31.12 -34.37
CA GLN A 416 -4.23 31.56 -35.75
C GLN A 416 -3.81 33.05 -35.85
N SER A 417 -3.81 33.78 -34.76
CA SER A 417 -3.42 35.19 -34.75
C SER A 417 -1.91 35.38 -34.96
N LEU A 418 -1.50 36.59 -35.31
CA LEU A 418 -0.07 36.96 -35.46
C LEU A 418 0.75 36.77 -34.18
N SER A 419 0.10 36.69 -33.02
CA SER A 419 0.72 36.42 -31.72
C SER A 419 -0.04 35.29 -31.03
N PRO A 420 0.25 34.01 -31.34
CA PRO A 420 -0.51 32.85 -30.88
C PRO A 420 -0.19 32.51 -29.42
N ARG A 421 -0.35 33.45 -28.50
CA ARG A 421 -0.09 33.30 -27.07
C ARG A 421 -1.02 34.18 -26.25
N GLY A 422 -1.41 33.72 -25.06
CA GLY A 422 -2.17 34.50 -24.11
C GLY A 422 -3.63 34.07 -24.03
N VAL A 423 -4.44 34.95 -23.47
CA VAL A 423 -5.89 34.73 -23.24
C VAL A 423 -6.69 35.39 -24.38
N ALA A 424 -7.77 34.73 -24.78
CA ALA A 424 -8.79 35.33 -25.68
C ALA A 424 -10.19 35.10 -25.08
N LEU A 425 -10.90 36.19 -24.82
CA LEU A 425 -12.29 36.12 -24.36
C LEU A 425 -13.21 36.15 -25.59
N PHE A 426 -14.11 35.19 -25.67
CA PHE A 426 -15.08 35.13 -26.78
C PHE A 426 -15.89 36.40 -26.92
N ASP A 427 -16.30 36.99 -25.78
CA ASP A 427 -17.10 38.22 -25.75
C ASP A 427 -16.34 39.44 -26.31
N GLU A 428 -15.01 39.42 -26.34
CA GLU A 428 -14.15 40.49 -26.87
C GLU A 428 -13.77 40.27 -28.34
N LEU A 429 -14.13 39.15 -28.95
CA LEU A 429 -13.76 38.83 -30.33
C LEU A 429 -14.47 39.66 -31.40
N GLY A 430 -15.51 40.39 -31.01
CA GLY A 430 -16.22 41.25 -31.93
C GLY A 430 -16.75 40.51 -33.16
N VAL A 431 -16.39 40.98 -34.35
CA VAL A 431 -16.87 40.40 -35.63
C VAL A 431 -16.48 38.95 -35.84
N TYR A 432 -15.38 38.49 -35.25
CA TYR A 432 -14.97 37.08 -35.39
C TYR A 432 -15.99 36.08 -34.83
N ARG A 433 -16.93 36.55 -33.98
CA ARG A 433 -18.04 35.72 -33.46
C ARG A 433 -19.04 35.34 -34.54
N ILE A 434 -19.23 36.18 -35.55
CA ILE A 434 -20.22 36.01 -36.63
C ILE A 434 -19.66 35.53 -37.96
N LEU A 435 -18.32 35.40 -38.08
CA LEU A 435 -17.67 34.97 -39.31
C LEU A 435 -17.61 33.45 -39.50
N ASP A 436 -18.10 32.69 -38.55
CA ASP A 436 -18.08 31.24 -38.62
C ASP A 436 -19.31 30.68 -39.35
N SER A 437 -19.12 29.57 -40.05
CA SER A 437 -20.15 28.83 -40.77
C SER A 437 -21.28 28.26 -39.89
N HIS A 438 -21.10 28.28 -38.55
CA HIS A 438 -22.06 27.80 -37.56
C HIS A 438 -22.81 28.93 -36.85
N SER A 439 -22.56 30.20 -37.23
CA SER A 439 -23.25 31.33 -36.62
C SER A 439 -24.76 31.31 -36.96
N SER A 440 -25.58 31.36 -35.93
CA SER A 440 -27.03 31.46 -36.07
C SER A 440 -27.45 32.91 -36.35
N THR A 441 -28.66 33.12 -36.84
CA THR A 441 -29.24 34.48 -36.95
C THR A 441 -29.24 35.20 -35.61
N GLY A 442 -29.43 34.48 -34.50
CA GLY A 442 -29.35 34.99 -33.15
C GLY A 442 -27.97 35.54 -32.76
N ASP A 443 -26.87 34.94 -33.24
CA ASP A 443 -25.51 35.45 -32.99
C ASP A 443 -25.29 36.80 -33.68
N VAL A 444 -25.84 36.97 -34.88
CA VAL A 444 -25.77 38.23 -35.62
C VAL A 444 -26.63 39.31 -34.93
N GLU A 445 -27.82 38.95 -34.46
CA GLU A 445 -28.69 39.87 -33.69
C GLU A 445 -28.03 40.28 -32.38
N ALA A 446 -27.45 39.33 -31.64
CA ALA A 446 -26.70 39.60 -30.40
C ALA A 446 -25.51 40.54 -30.65
N PHE A 447 -24.74 40.31 -31.73
CA PHE A 447 -23.64 41.19 -32.12
C PHE A 447 -24.12 42.60 -32.46
N VAL A 448 -25.21 42.74 -33.21
CA VAL A 448 -25.81 44.04 -33.53
C VAL A 448 -26.28 44.76 -32.25
N GLN A 449 -26.93 44.03 -31.33
CA GLN A 449 -27.39 44.59 -30.07
C GLN A 449 -26.23 45.00 -29.16
N GLU A 450 -25.17 44.26 -29.10
CA GLU A 450 -23.96 44.59 -28.34
C GLU A 450 -23.29 45.88 -28.83
N TRP A 451 -23.18 46.05 -30.14
CA TRP A 451 -22.41 47.14 -30.73
C TRP A 451 -23.27 48.39 -30.99
N LEU A 452 -24.54 48.24 -31.32
CA LEU A 452 -25.44 49.32 -31.67
C LEU A 452 -26.62 49.51 -30.72
N GLY A 453 -26.84 48.58 -29.75
CA GLY A 453 -27.99 48.61 -28.83
C GLY A 453 -28.22 49.97 -28.19
N PRO A 454 -27.19 50.60 -27.53
CA PRO A 454 -27.37 51.93 -26.94
C PRO A 454 -27.81 52.99 -27.93
N LEU A 455 -27.43 52.90 -29.20
CA LEU A 455 -27.84 53.82 -30.23
C LEU A 455 -29.25 53.52 -30.75
N LEU A 456 -29.59 52.25 -30.88
CA LEU A 456 -30.91 51.79 -31.27
C LEU A 456 -31.97 52.18 -30.25
N ASP A 457 -31.67 52.03 -28.98
CA ASP A 457 -32.53 52.40 -27.87
C ASP A 457 -32.70 53.92 -27.81
N TYR A 458 -31.60 54.67 -27.93
CA TYR A 458 -31.65 56.13 -27.98
C TYR A 458 -32.45 56.64 -29.18
N ASP A 459 -32.24 56.04 -30.37
CA ASP A 459 -32.99 56.43 -31.58
C ASP A 459 -34.49 56.17 -31.43
N ARG A 460 -34.87 55.04 -30.77
CA ARG A 460 -36.29 54.70 -30.49
C ARG A 460 -36.91 55.66 -29.51
N GLU A 461 -36.23 56.02 -28.44
CA GLU A 461 -36.71 56.86 -27.38
C GLU A 461 -36.84 58.34 -27.82
N HIS A 462 -35.82 58.85 -28.53
CA HIS A 462 -35.73 60.27 -28.87
C HIS A 462 -36.16 60.58 -30.33
N ARG A 463 -36.63 59.54 -31.07
CA ARG A 463 -36.91 59.64 -32.50
C ARG A 463 -35.75 60.26 -33.29
N SER A 464 -34.53 59.86 -32.97
CA SER A 464 -33.33 60.38 -33.58
C SER A 464 -32.80 59.40 -34.66
N THR A 465 -31.68 59.75 -35.31
CA THR A 465 -31.05 58.95 -36.37
C THR A 465 -29.56 58.78 -36.11
N MET A 466 -29.18 58.49 -34.87
CA MET A 466 -27.78 58.35 -34.48
C MET A 466 -27.15 57.12 -35.13
N THR A 467 -27.91 56.04 -35.18
CA THR A 467 -27.45 54.78 -35.84
C THR A 467 -27.19 55.01 -37.33
N ALA A 468 -28.14 55.68 -38.03
CA ALA A 468 -27.96 56.02 -39.45
C ALA A 468 -26.78 56.99 -39.66
N THR A 469 -26.61 57.96 -38.74
CA THR A 469 -25.50 58.91 -38.79
C THR A 469 -24.14 58.19 -38.65
N LEU A 470 -24.01 57.21 -37.71
CA LEU A 470 -22.82 56.40 -37.52
C LEU A 470 -22.55 55.55 -38.78
N ALA A 471 -23.57 54.87 -39.31
CA ALA A 471 -23.44 54.04 -40.50
C ALA A 471 -22.88 54.85 -41.66
N GLN A 472 -23.47 56.05 -41.94
CA GLN A 472 -22.99 56.89 -43.02
C GLN A 472 -21.58 57.44 -42.79
N TYR A 473 -21.20 57.73 -41.51
CA TYR A 473 -19.84 58.13 -41.16
C TYR A 473 -18.81 57.06 -41.45
N LEU A 474 -19.14 55.82 -41.14
CA LEU A 474 -18.28 54.66 -41.41
C LEU A 474 -18.18 54.36 -42.92
N GLU A 475 -19.28 54.45 -43.65
CA GLU A 475 -19.28 54.32 -45.12
C GLU A 475 -18.41 55.37 -45.82
N CYS A 476 -18.38 56.60 -45.32
CA CYS A 476 -17.50 57.65 -45.81
C CYS A 476 -16.06 57.57 -45.28
N GLY A 477 -15.65 56.39 -44.73
CA GLY A 477 -14.31 56.17 -44.22
C GLY A 477 -13.88 57.07 -43.05
N GLY A 478 -14.86 57.61 -42.28
CA GLY A 478 -14.61 58.49 -41.14
C GLY A 478 -14.37 59.96 -41.53
N LYS A 479 -14.68 60.35 -42.77
CA LYS A 479 -14.47 61.73 -43.24
C LYS A 479 -15.68 62.61 -42.97
N TYR A 480 -15.50 63.62 -42.10
CA TYR A 480 -16.58 64.51 -41.66
C TYR A 480 -17.25 65.25 -42.78
N ASP A 481 -16.50 65.80 -43.79
CA ASP A 481 -17.06 66.63 -44.83
C ASP A 481 -17.91 65.81 -45.82
N GLU A 482 -17.45 64.64 -46.22
CA GLU A 482 -18.18 63.71 -47.10
C GLU A 482 -19.43 63.17 -46.37
N THR A 483 -19.36 62.87 -45.10
CA THR A 483 -20.47 62.38 -44.27
C THR A 483 -21.53 63.50 -44.10
N ALA A 484 -21.11 64.74 -43.78
CA ALA A 484 -22.03 65.88 -43.63
C ALA A 484 -22.79 66.18 -44.94
N GLN A 485 -22.07 66.09 -46.09
CA GLN A 485 -22.69 66.26 -47.39
C GLN A 485 -23.71 65.16 -47.70
N ALA A 486 -23.33 63.88 -47.46
CA ALA A 486 -24.20 62.74 -47.68
C ALA A 486 -25.48 62.80 -46.84
N LEU A 487 -25.36 63.19 -45.59
CA LEU A 487 -26.49 63.37 -44.67
C LEU A 487 -27.25 64.68 -44.84
N ARG A 488 -26.79 65.60 -45.68
CA ARG A 488 -27.33 66.92 -45.91
C ARG A 488 -27.48 67.76 -44.60
N ILE A 489 -26.48 67.70 -43.71
CA ILE A 489 -26.38 68.40 -42.46
C ILE A 489 -25.12 69.26 -42.40
N HIS A 490 -25.10 70.25 -41.51
CA HIS A 490 -23.87 71.01 -41.30
C HIS A 490 -22.83 70.22 -40.54
N ARG A 491 -21.54 70.44 -40.82
CA ARG A 491 -20.43 69.76 -40.18
C ARG A 491 -20.43 69.87 -38.63
N SER A 492 -20.90 71.04 -38.10
CA SER A 492 -21.02 71.19 -36.64
C SER A 492 -22.10 70.28 -36.05
N THR A 493 -23.19 70.04 -36.76
CA THR A 493 -24.25 69.12 -36.38
C THR A 493 -23.76 67.70 -36.39
N LEU A 494 -22.97 67.31 -37.42
CA LEU A 494 -22.34 66.01 -37.47
C LEU A 494 -21.35 65.81 -36.30
N ARG A 495 -20.52 66.83 -35.98
CA ARG A 495 -19.61 66.80 -34.86
C ARG A 495 -20.35 66.56 -33.54
N TYR A 496 -21.42 67.26 -33.31
CA TYR A 496 -22.26 67.06 -32.13
C TYR A 496 -22.85 65.65 -32.09
N ARG A 497 -23.39 65.16 -33.19
CA ARG A 497 -23.91 63.79 -33.28
C ARG A 497 -22.80 62.71 -32.99
N MET A 498 -21.63 62.88 -33.54
CA MET A 498 -20.52 61.96 -33.31
C MET A 498 -20.04 61.99 -31.86
N SER A 499 -20.02 63.16 -31.20
CA SER A 499 -19.78 63.29 -29.76
C SER A 499 -20.83 62.52 -28.96
N ARG A 500 -22.11 62.69 -29.32
CA ARG A 500 -23.22 62.01 -28.65
C ARG A 500 -23.19 60.51 -28.88
N ILE A 501 -22.80 60.02 -30.07
CA ILE A 501 -22.57 58.58 -30.37
C ILE A 501 -21.46 58.02 -29.49
N HIS A 502 -20.36 58.74 -29.34
CA HIS A 502 -19.29 58.32 -28.45
C HIS A 502 -19.73 58.23 -26.98
N GLU A 503 -20.49 59.24 -26.49
CA GLU A 503 -21.03 59.21 -25.12
C GLU A 503 -21.97 58.04 -24.87
N LEU A 504 -22.87 57.73 -25.83
CA LEU A 504 -23.85 56.65 -25.73
C LEU A 504 -23.21 55.27 -25.80
N THR A 505 -22.23 55.10 -26.69
CA THR A 505 -21.60 53.81 -26.91
C THR A 505 -20.41 53.54 -26.00
N GLY A 506 -19.77 54.59 -25.47
CA GLY A 506 -18.49 54.49 -24.74
C GLY A 506 -17.31 54.02 -25.61
N ARG A 507 -17.48 53.91 -26.91
CA ARG A 507 -16.52 53.29 -27.80
C ARG A 507 -15.65 54.28 -28.54
N ASP A 508 -14.33 54.03 -28.60
CA ASP A 508 -13.37 54.92 -29.28
C ASP A 508 -13.26 54.59 -30.78
N LEU A 509 -13.82 55.46 -31.64
CA LEU A 509 -13.75 55.31 -33.10
C LEU A 509 -12.33 55.48 -33.68
N ARG A 510 -11.31 55.79 -32.89
CA ARG A 510 -9.91 55.79 -33.34
C ARG A 510 -9.34 54.36 -33.38
N SER A 511 -9.88 53.45 -32.58
CA SER A 511 -9.52 52.04 -32.66
C SER A 511 -9.96 51.44 -34.00
N VAL A 512 -9.07 50.71 -34.64
CA VAL A 512 -9.37 50.04 -35.92
C VAL A 512 -10.43 48.95 -35.70
N ASP A 513 -10.30 48.17 -34.62
CA ASP A 513 -11.23 47.09 -34.29
C ASP A 513 -12.61 47.62 -33.96
N THR A 514 -12.70 48.72 -33.19
CA THR A 514 -13.96 49.38 -32.88
C THR A 514 -14.67 49.85 -34.16
N ARG A 515 -13.96 50.47 -35.08
CA ARG A 515 -14.54 50.91 -36.36
C ARG A 515 -15.02 49.74 -37.20
N LEU A 516 -14.22 48.67 -37.27
CA LEU A 516 -14.56 47.47 -38.02
C LEU A 516 -15.86 46.85 -37.47
N ASN A 517 -15.92 46.65 -36.15
CA ASN A 517 -17.07 46.03 -35.49
C ASN A 517 -18.35 46.89 -35.66
N LEU A 518 -18.26 48.20 -35.43
CA LEU A 518 -19.41 49.10 -35.62
C LEU A 518 -19.88 49.15 -37.09
N HIS A 519 -18.93 49.10 -38.04
CA HIS A 519 -19.28 49.09 -39.46
C HIS A 519 -19.99 47.80 -39.84
N LEU A 520 -19.47 46.66 -39.42
CA LEU A 520 -20.10 45.37 -39.68
C LEU A 520 -21.45 45.23 -38.98
N ALA A 521 -21.56 45.68 -37.71
CA ALA A 521 -22.85 45.73 -37.02
C ALA A 521 -23.88 46.59 -37.77
N SER A 522 -23.46 47.75 -38.29
CA SER A 522 -24.33 48.60 -39.11
C SER A 522 -24.79 47.94 -40.41
N ARG A 523 -23.89 47.19 -41.08
CA ARG A 523 -24.24 46.40 -42.28
C ARG A 523 -25.14 45.21 -41.96
N ALA A 524 -24.88 44.50 -40.88
CA ALA A 524 -25.69 43.38 -40.37
C ALA A 524 -27.13 43.87 -40.04
N LEU A 525 -27.25 45.01 -39.37
CA LEU A 525 -28.54 45.61 -39.07
C LEU A 525 -29.35 45.89 -40.35
N GLN A 526 -28.70 46.41 -41.39
CA GLN A 526 -29.36 46.65 -42.68
C GLN A 526 -29.90 45.38 -43.31
N VAL A 527 -29.12 44.27 -43.23
CA VAL A 527 -29.53 42.96 -43.75
C VAL A 527 -30.72 42.41 -42.96
N LEU A 528 -30.63 42.46 -41.60
CA LEU A 528 -31.74 42.03 -40.73
C LEU A 528 -33.03 42.84 -40.96
N ALA A 529 -32.91 44.16 -41.15
CA ALA A 529 -34.05 45.04 -41.45
C ALA A 529 -34.61 44.85 -42.87
N GLY A 530 -33.76 44.50 -43.82
CA GLY A 530 -34.18 44.24 -45.21
C GLY A 530 -34.70 42.83 -45.51
N GLY A 531 -34.48 41.89 -44.55
CA GLY A 531 -34.96 40.51 -44.67
C GLY A 531 -36.32 40.23 -44.02
N ALA A 532 -36.99 41.25 -43.45
CA ALA A 532 -38.35 41.09 -42.97
C ALA A 532 -39.28 41.02 -44.20
N PRO A 533 -39.97 39.89 -44.46
CA PRO A 533 -40.99 39.83 -45.49
C PRO A 533 -42.13 40.80 -45.10
N GLY A 534 -42.47 41.68 -46.02
CA GLY A 534 -43.62 42.61 -45.91
C GLY A 534 -44.97 41.87 -45.85
#